data_c0f2a656ccf2adf00f0b0d8af5040d15
#
_entry.id   c0f2a656ccf2adf00f0b0d8af5040d15
#
_cell.length_a   1.000
_cell.length_b   1.000
_cell.length_c   1.000
_cell.angle_alpha   90.00
_cell.angle_beta   90.00
_cell.angle_gamma   90.00
#
_symmetry.space_group_name_H-M   'P 1'
#
loop_
_entity.id
_entity.type
_entity.pdbx_description
1 polymer ?
#
loop_
_entity_poly.entity_id
_entity_poly.type
_entity_poly.pdbx_seq_one_letter_code
_entity_poly.pdbx_strand_id
1 'polypeptide(L)'
;MLRFGCFLICAFGSFGLAQANEYPLRDDGADIFGQVERIRTRYEDTLIQIARRYSLGYAELLRVNQDVDPWLPGEGTLVLIPGQRLLPPGEREGIVVNLPEHRLYYFPKPKMDQPATVLTYPVSVGKMDWRTPIGSTKIVSKQKNPSWTPPKSVHEERRRLGEPPLPAVVPPGRDNPLGAHAMRLSIPGGAYLIHGTNNPDAVGMAVTHGCLRMYPEDIATLFERVPVGTTVTLIDEPVKMTKIDGEVWLEVHPPIDDQGRAVAVSLDLFEARLDALLGESEVVINWDIALEALRDARGIPVMIGLELLSEEPAPTDSNQSESNQGDVVPPVNG
;
A
#
# COMPACT_ATOMS: atom_id res chain seq x y z
N MET A 1 23.10 -46.88 35.11
CA MET A 1 23.20 -46.77 33.63
C MET A 1 22.11 -45.87 33.15
N LEU A 2 22.42 -44.58 32.99
CA LEU A 2 21.48 -43.56 32.50
C LEU A 2 21.78 -43.33 31.00
N ARG A 3 20.81 -43.62 30.15
CA ARG A 3 20.94 -43.32 28.68
C ARG A 3 20.41 -41.92 28.39
N PHE A 4 21.30 -41.00 28.08
CA PHE A 4 20.98 -39.70 27.51
C PHE A 4 20.59 -39.89 26.06
N GLY A 5 19.33 -39.64 25.70
CA GLY A 5 18.84 -39.53 24.34
C GLY A 5 19.08 -38.13 23.81
N CYS A 6 19.98 -38.01 22.85
CA CYS A 6 20.22 -36.78 22.11
C CYS A 6 19.08 -36.55 21.11
N PHE A 7 18.19 -35.58 21.39
CA PHE A 7 17.16 -35.14 20.44
C PHE A 7 17.80 -34.15 19.44
N LEU A 8 18.02 -34.62 18.24
CA LEU A 8 18.45 -33.82 17.10
C LEU A 8 17.22 -33.04 16.60
N ILE A 9 17.15 -31.73 16.91
CA ILE A 9 16.14 -30.83 16.34
C ILE A 9 16.63 -30.45 14.95
N CYS A 10 16.11 -31.12 13.92
CA CYS A 10 16.24 -30.65 12.54
C CYS A 10 15.36 -29.42 12.34
N ALA A 11 15.98 -28.25 12.33
CA ALA A 11 15.34 -27.02 11.87
C ALA A 11 15.13 -27.14 10.34
N PHE A 12 13.93 -27.56 9.94
CA PHE A 12 13.50 -27.39 8.55
C PHE A 12 13.32 -25.91 8.28
N GLY A 13 14.30 -25.29 7.64
CA GLY A 13 14.15 -23.98 7.03
C GLY A 13 13.08 -24.08 5.94
N SER A 14 11.88 -23.60 6.24
CA SER A 14 10.85 -23.39 5.23
C SER A 14 11.35 -22.34 4.25
N PHE A 15 11.75 -22.76 3.05
CA PHE A 15 11.83 -21.85 1.92
C PHE A 15 10.41 -21.37 1.62
N GLY A 16 10.04 -20.21 2.18
CA GLY A 16 8.81 -19.53 1.85
C GLY A 16 8.84 -19.18 0.37
N LEU A 17 8.01 -19.86 -0.43
CA LEU A 17 7.54 -19.31 -1.69
C LEU A 17 7.04 -17.88 -1.39
N ALA A 18 7.34 -16.92 -2.26
CA ALA A 18 6.81 -15.57 -2.17
C ALA A 18 5.29 -15.68 -2.02
N GLN A 19 4.82 -15.61 -0.78
CA GLN A 19 3.41 -15.58 -0.48
C GLN A 19 2.95 -14.19 -0.90
N ALA A 20 1.98 -14.14 -1.80
CA ALA A 20 1.24 -12.92 -2.04
C ALA A 20 0.97 -12.28 -0.68
N ASN A 21 1.33 -11.00 -0.52
CA ASN A 21 1.15 -10.26 0.72
C ASN A 21 -0.36 -10.12 0.99
N GLU A 22 -0.95 -11.15 1.56
CA GLU A 22 -2.35 -11.21 1.97
C GLU A 22 -2.41 -10.94 3.47
N TYR A 23 -3.10 -9.87 3.84
CA TYR A 23 -3.21 -9.43 5.21
C TYR A 23 -4.66 -9.47 5.65
N PRO A 24 -4.96 -9.97 6.85
CA PRO A 24 -6.29 -9.82 7.41
C PRO A 24 -6.58 -8.34 7.65
N LEU A 25 -7.79 -7.92 7.31
CA LEU A 25 -8.30 -6.62 7.75
C LEU A 25 -8.66 -6.73 9.23
N ARG A 26 -8.38 -5.69 9.98
CA ARG A 26 -8.66 -5.67 11.42
C ARG A 26 -10.17 -5.51 11.67
N ASP A 27 -10.68 -6.26 12.64
CA ASP A 27 -12.10 -6.20 13.02
C ASP A 27 -12.48 -4.87 13.68
N ASP A 28 -11.50 -4.18 14.30
CA ASP A 28 -11.66 -2.85 14.90
C ASP A 28 -11.71 -1.71 13.87
N GLY A 29 -11.60 -2.04 12.58
CA GLY A 29 -11.63 -1.06 11.49
C GLY A 29 -10.34 -0.27 11.30
N ALA A 30 -9.28 -0.57 12.05
CA ALA A 30 -8.01 0.11 11.88
C ALA A 30 -7.43 -0.08 10.48
N ASP A 31 -7.04 1.03 9.85
CA ASP A 31 -6.57 1.11 8.47
C ASP A 31 -5.06 0.91 8.33
N ILE A 32 -4.44 0.16 9.23
CA ILE A 32 -3.00 -0.14 9.20
C ILE A 32 -2.75 -1.64 9.18
N PHE A 33 -1.79 -2.08 8.37
CA PHE A 33 -1.39 -3.49 8.27
C PHE A 33 0.08 -3.64 7.91
N GLY A 34 0.59 -4.87 8.02
CA GLY A 34 1.99 -5.19 7.75
C GLY A 34 2.93 -4.67 8.85
N GLN A 35 4.22 -4.72 8.58
CA GLN A 35 5.26 -4.30 9.52
C GLN A 35 6.51 -3.79 8.79
N VAL A 36 7.27 -2.95 9.47
CA VAL A 36 8.60 -2.52 9.01
C VAL A 36 9.63 -3.54 9.49
N GLU A 37 10.44 -4.05 8.57
CA GLU A 37 11.50 -5.01 8.89
C GLU A 37 12.88 -4.43 8.55
N ARG A 38 13.93 -5.00 9.11
CA ARG A 38 15.31 -4.76 8.74
C ARG A 38 15.99 -6.06 8.43
N ILE A 39 16.60 -6.14 7.26
CA ILE A 39 17.35 -7.32 6.82
C ILE A 39 18.81 -6.98 6.61
N ARG A 40 19.67 -7.99 6.63
CA ARG A 40 21.05 -7.85 6.17
C ARG A 40 21.19 -8.44 4.78
N THR A 41 21.86 -7.69 3.90
CA THR A 41 22.16 -8.13 2.54
C THR A 41 23.15 -9.30 2.52
N ARG A 42 23.03 -10.13 1.48
CA ARG A 42 24.03 -11.11 1.08
C ARG A 42 24.96 -10.49 0.05
N TYR A 43 26.10 -11.13 -0.22
CA TYR A 43 27.08 -10.63 -1.17
C TYR A 43 26.51 -10.39 -2.58
N GLU A 44 25.64 -11.28 -3.05
CA GLU A 44 25.01 -11.23 -4.37
C GLU A 44 23.75 -10.36 -4.49
N ASP A 45 23.26 -9.82 -3.37
CA ASP A 45 22.01 -9.03 -3.37
C ASP A 45 22.18 -7.68 -4.07
N THR A 46 21.14 -7.29 -4.80
CA THR A 46 20.87 -5.92 -5.24
C THR A 46 19.56 -5.45 -4.64
N LEU A 47 19.33 -4.13 -4.53
CA LEU A 47 18.05 -3.62 -4.05
C LEU A 47 16.88 -4.00 -4.97
N ILE A 48 17.11 -4.17 -6.28
CA ILE A 48 16.09 -4.66 -7.22
C ILE A 48 15.65 -6.08 -6.87
N GLN A 49 16.60 -6.96 -6.60
CA GLN A 49 16.30 -8.37 -6.24
C GLN A 49 15.60 -8.44 -4.86
N ILE A 50 16.04 -7.61 -3.91
CA ILE A 50 15.39 -7.50 -2.59
C ILE A 50 13.97 -6.98 -2.75
N ALA A 51 13.75 -5.92 -3.53
CA ALA A 51 12.41 -5.38 -3.79
C ALA A 51 11.47 -6.47 -4.31
N ARG A 52 11.87 -7.22 -5.34
CA ARG A 52 11.08 -8.31 -5.89
C ARG A 52 10.83 -9.43 -4.87
N ARG A 53 11.85 -9.81 -4.08
CA ARG A 53 11.75 -10.85 -3.04
C ARG A 53 10.69 -10.53 -1.97
N TYR A 54 10.55 -9.25 -1.65
CA TYR A 54 9.59 -8.75 -0.65
C TYR A 54 8.31 -8.15 -1.24
N SER A 55 8.06 -8.35 -2.55
CA SER A 55 6.90 -7.79 -3.28
C SER A 55 6.77 -6.27 -3.08
N LEU A 56 7.89 -5.58 -3.24
CA LEU A 56 8.04 -4.13 -3.19
C LEU A 56 8.37 -3.57 -4.58
N GLY A 57 7.98 -2.32 -4.83
CA GLY A 57 8.48 -1.58 -5.97
C GLY A 57 9.93 -1.14 -5.78
N TYR A 58 10.72 -1.11 -6.87
CA TYR A 58 12.11 -0.65 -6.78
C TYR A 58 12.23 0.76 -6.19
N ALA A 59 11.43 1.70 -6.69
CA ALA A 59 11.42 3.08 -6.19
C ALA A 59 10.97 3.17 -4.72
N GLU A 60 10.07 2.31 -4.28
CA GLU A 60 9.61 2.21 -2.89
C GLU A 60 10.77 1.79 -1.96
N LEU A 61 11.50 0.73 -2.31
CA LEU A 61 12.64 0.26 -1.51
C LEU A 61 13.79 1.27 -1.51
N LEU A 62 14.09 1.86 -2.66
CA LEU A 62 15.17 2.85 -2.80
C LEU A 62 14.92 4.09 -1.94
N ARG A 63 13.67 4.55 -1.88
CA ARG A 63 13.28 5.76 -1.14
C ARG A 63 13.58 5.69 0.36
N VAL A 64 13.49 4.52 0.95
CA VAL A 64 13.75 4.31 2.38
C VAL A 64 15.17 3.88 2.69
N ASN A 65 16.00 3.64 1.65
CA ASN A 65 17.38 3.18 1.74
C ASN A 65 18.33 4.06 0.89
N GLN A 66 18.20 5.38 1.00
CA GLN A 66 18.91 6.34 0.13
C GLN A 66 20.43 6.27 0.24
N ASP A 67 20.95 5.84 1.38
CA ASP A 67 22.39 5.72 1.65
C ASP A 67 22.97 4.36 1.21
N VAL A 68 22.13 3.47 0.63
CA VAL A 68 22.55 2.13 0.19
C VAL A 68 22.72 2.12 -1.33
N ASP A 69 23.90 1.68 -1.81
CA ASP A 69 24.09 1.49 -3.25
C ASP A 69 23.11 0.43 -3.77
N PRO A 70 22.25 0.78 -4.74
CA PRO A 70 21.21 -0.14 -5.21
C PRO A 70 21.71 -1.35 -5.98
N TRP A 71 22.91 -1.27 -6.55
CA TRP A 71 23.52 -2.33 -7.36
C TRP A 71 24.53 -3.16 -6.59
N LEU A 72 25.24 -2.53 -5.66
CA LEU A 72 26.30 -3.13 -4.85
C LEU A 72 26.13 -2.74 -3.37
N PRO A 73 25.05 -3.16 -2.70
CA PRO A 73 24.82 -2.80 -1.31
C PRO A 73 25.92 -3.32 -0.37
N GLY A 74 26.68 -4.33 -0.80
CA GLY A 74 27.68 -5.00 0.02
C GLY A 74 27.08 -6.02 0.98
N GLU A 75 27.89 -7.01 1.39
CA GLU A 75 27.43 -8.03 2.34
C GLU A 75 27.24 -7.44 3.75
N GLY A 76 26.14 -7.83 4.42
CA GLY A 76 25.82 -7.43 5.78
C GLY A 76 25.25 -6.02 5.93
N THR A 77 25.08 -5.27 4.84
CA THR A 77 24.44 -3.95 4.85
C THR A 77 23.00 -4.08 5.34
N LEU A 78 22.61 -3.16 6.24
CA LEU A 78 21.26 -3.13 6.80
C LEU A 78 20.31 -2.43 5.81
N VAL A 79 19.29 -3.14 5.36
CA VAL A 79 18.26 -2.63 4.45
C VAL A 79 16.91 -2.62 5.15
N LEU A 80 16.22 -1.49 5.09
CA LEU A 80 14.87 -1.31 5.61
C LEU A 80 13.84 -1.82 4.59
N ILE A 81 12.91 -2.66 5.04
CA ILE A 81 11.81 -3.21 4.25
C ILE A 81 10.52 -2.51 4.70
N PRO A 82 9.93 -1.61 3.88
CA PRO A 82 8.75 -0.83 4.24
C PRO A 82 7.46 -1.64 4.04
N GLY A 83 7.25 -2.69 4.86
CA GLY A 83 6.09 -3.57 4.76
C GLY A 83 4.84 -3.04 5.44
N GLN A 84 4.94 -2.04 6.34
CA GLN A 84 3.79 -1.43 7.01
C GLN A 84 3.14 -0.36 6.12
N ARG A 85 1.79 -0.34 6.06
CA ARG A 85 1.01 0.57 5.22
C ARG A 85 -0.32 0.94 5.83
N LEU A 86 -0.81 2.13 5.51
CA LEU A 86 -2.20 2.48 5.66
C LEU A 86 -3.01 1.99 4.44
N LEU A 87 -4.25 1.59 4.67
CA LEU A 87 -5.15 1.27 3.57
C LEU A 87 -5.47 2.53 2.75
N PRO A 88 -5.69 2.39 1.44
CA PRO A 88 -6.16 3.51 0.63
C PRO A 88 -7.57 3.91 1.05
N PRO A 89 -7.94 5.20 0.92
CA PRO A 89 -9.30 5.65 1.19
C PRO A 89 -10.32 5.06 0.20
N GLY A 90 -11.58 4.99 0.62
CA GLY A 90 -12.70 4.54 -0.21
C GLY A 90 -13.19 3.13 0.13
N GLU A 91 -13.97 2.57 -0.80
CA GLU A 91 -14.58 1.26 -0.62
C GLU A 91 -13.55 0.13 -0.67
N ARG A 92 -13.66 -0.83 0.24
CA ARG A 92 -12.81 -2.03 0.31
C ARG A 92 -13.42 -3.16 -0.52
N GLU A 93 -13.62 -2.90 -1.79
CA GLU A 93 -14.18 -3.85 -2.75
C GLU A 93 -13.40 -3.83 -4.08
N GLY A 94 -13.18 -5.00 -4.65
CA GLY A 94 -12.50 -5.14 -5.93
C GLY A 94 -11.03 -4.71 -5.87
N ILE A 95 -10.59 -3.93 -6.83
CA ILE A 95 -9.21 -3.44 -6.93
C ILE A 95 -9.16 -1.93 -6.72
N VAL A 96 -8.27 -1.46 -5.86
CA VAL A 96 -7.88 -0.05 -5.73
C VAL A 96 -6.42 0.08 -6.12
N VAL A 97 -6.10 1.03 -6.99
CA VAL A 97 -4.71 1.35 -7.36
C VAL A 97 -4.42 2.78 -6.97
N ASN A 98 -3.49 2.98 -6.04
CA ASN A 98 -3.02 4.30 -5.67
C ASN A 98 -1.77 4.66 -6.50
N LEU A 99 -1.92 5.63 -7.40
CA LEU A 99 -0.89 5.98 -8.39
C LEU A 99 0.39 6.54 -7.77
N PRO A 100 0.35 7.50 -6.79
CA PRO A 100 1.57 8.02 -6.15
C PRO A 100 2.33 6.95 -5.37
N GLU A 101 1.62 5.95 -4.85
CA GLU A 101 2.17 4.85 -4.10
C GLU A 101 2.79 3.77 -5.00
N HIS A 102 2.41 3.73 -6.28
CA HIS A 102 2.74 2.66 -7.21
C HIS A 102 2.30 1.28 -6.71
N ARG A 103 1.07 1.23 -6.13
CA ARG A 103 0.57 0.01 -5.47
C ARG A 103 -0.88 -0.28 -5.80
N LEU A 104 -1.13 -1.57 -5.97
CA LEU A 104 -2.44 -2.16 -6.18
C LEU A 104 -2.86 -2.91 -4.91
N TYR A 105 -4.11 -2.70 -4.50
CA TYR A 105 -4.80 -3.39 -3.42
C TYR A 105 -5.96 -4.17 -4.01
N TYR A 106 -6.07 -5.43 -3.68
CA TYR A 106 -7.22 -6.26 -4.05
C TYR A 106 -7.95 -6.71 -2.79
N PHE A 107 -9.23 -6.38 -2.73
CA PHE A 107 -10.15 -6.74 -1.66
C PHE A 107 -11.07 -7.84 -2.18
N PRO A 108 -10.75 -9.13 -1.93
CA PRO A 108 -11.61 -10.23 -2.32
C PRO A 108 -12.93 -10.19 -1.55
N LYS A 109 -14.02 -10.69 -2.14
CA LYS A 109 -15.27 -10.84 -1.40
C LYS A 109 -15.04 -11.76 -0.20
N PRO A 110 -15.41 -11.34 1.02
CA PRO A 110 -15.27 -12.16 2.19
C PRO A 110 -15.98 -13.51 2.01
N LYS A 111 -15.34 -14.58 2.45
CA LYS A 111 -15.98 -15.88 2.55
C LYS A 111 -16.65 -16.02 3.92
N MET A 112 -17.71 -16.84 3.98
CA MET A 112 -18.37 -17.15 5.25
C MET A 112 -17.33 -17.69 6.24
N ASP A 113 -17.36 -17.18 7.46
CA ASP A 113 -16.47 -17.58 8.58
C ASP A 113 -14.94 -17.31 8.36
N GLN A 114 -14.59 -16.43 7.41
CA GLN A 114 -13.21 -15.97 7.25
C GLN A 114 -13.13 -14.44 7.40
N PRO A 115 -12.07 -13.92 8.04
CA PRO A 115 -11.87 -12.49 8.10
C PRO A 115 -11.71 -11.90 6.70
N ALA A 116 -12.15 -10.68 6.52
CA ALA A 116 -11.86 -9.94 5.30
C ALA A 116 -10.34 -9.77 5.16
N THR A 117 -9.85 -9.83 3.92
CA THR A 117 -8.42 -9.71 3.65
C THR A 117 -8.14 -8.67 2.57
N VAL A 118 -6.93 -8.15 2.54
CA VAL A 118 -6.38 -7.36 1.45
C VAL A 118 -5.12 -8.02 0.90
N LEU A 119 -5.03 -8.10 -0.43
CA LEU A 119 -3.79 -8.45 -1.11
C LEU A 119 -3.20 -7.18 -1.72
N THR A 120 -1.89 -7.01 -1.60
CA THR A 120 -1.25 -5.82 -2.16
C THR A 120 -0.03 -6.16 -2.99
N TYR A 121 0.15 -5.42 -4.08
CA TYR A 121 1.21 -5.65 -5.06
C TYR A 121 1.80 -4.33 -5.57
N PRO A 122 3.11 -4.26 -5.78
CA PRO A 122 3.71 -3.13 -6.47
C PRO A 122 3.30 -3.12 -7.94
N VAL A 123 3.10 -1.92 -8.49
CA VAL A 123 2.78 -1.75 -9.90
C VAL A 123 3.60 -0.61 -10.52
N SER A 124 3.98 -0.78 -11.79
CA SER A 124 4.41 0.38 -12.59
C SER A 124 3.20 1.05 -13.18
N VAL A 125 3.23 2.38 -13.23
CA VAL A 125 2.15 3.22 -13.74
C VAL A 125 2.56 3.97 -15.01
N GLY A 126 1.61 4.66 -15.64
CA GLY A 126 1.86 5.47 -16.81
C GLY A 126 2.82 6.63 -16.53
N LYS A 127 3.75 6.86 -17.47
CA LYS A 127 4.64 8.03 -17.45
C LYS A 127 3.97 9.22 -18.15
N MET A 128 4.52 10.43 -17.93
CA MET A 128 4.22 11.75 -18.50
C MET A 128 3.02 11.86 -19.46
N ASP A 129 3.26 11.60 -20.75
CA ASP A 129 2.28 11.79 -21.84
C ASP A 129 1.22 10.69 -21.89
N TRP A 130 1.34 9.66 -21.03
CA TRP A 130 0.46 8.48 -21.01
C TRP A 130 0.04 8.13 -19.58
N ARG A 131 -0.54 9.12 -18.90
CA ARG A 131 -1.03 8.90 -17.53
C ARG A 131 -2.09 7.80 -17.47
N THR A 132 -2.04 7.02 -16.44
CA THR A 132 -3.14 6.12 -16.09
C THR A 132 -4.32 6.99 -15.64
N PRO A 133 -5.49 6.92 -16.29
CA PRO A 133 -6.64 7.78 -15.93
C PRO A 133 -7.15 7.46 -14.52
N ILE A 134 -7.49 8.51 -13.77
CA ILE A 134 -8.15 8.39 -12.45
C ILE A 134 -9.63 8.09 -12.65
N GLY A 135 -10.23 7.33 -11.71
CA GLY A 135 -11.64 7.02 -11.69
C GLY A 135 -11.93 5.53 -11.61
N SER A 136 -13.20 5.18 -11.74
CA SER A 136 -13.65 3.79 -11.62
C SER A 136 -13.87 3.16 -13.00
N THR A 137 -13.42 1.92 -13.14
CA THR A 137 -13.55 1.08 -14.34
C THR A 137 -13.80 -0.37 -13.94
N LYS A 138 -13.81 -1.28 -14.91
CA LYS A 138 -13.99 -2.73 -14.65
C LYS A 138 -13.05 -3.56 -15.50
N ILE A 139 -12.70 -4.75 -15.01
CA ILE A 139 -12.05 -5.78 -15.82
C ILE A 139 -13.09 -6.36 -16.78
N VAL A 140 -12.82 -6.22 -18.08
CA VAL A 140 -13.75 -6.70 -19.13
C VAL A 140 -13.31 -8.00 -19.78
N SER A 141 -12.02 -8.32 -19.74
CA SER A 141 -11.51 -9.61 -20.22
C SER A 141 -10.18 -9.96 -19.57
N LYS A 142 -9.85 -11.25 -19.62
CA LYS A 142 -8.61 -11.83 -19.09
C LYS A 142 -8.02 -12.74 -20.15
N GLN A 143 -6.70 -12.68 -20.35
CA GLN A 143 -6.00 -13.49 -21.35
C GLN A 143 -4.70 -14.03 -20.80
N LYS A 144 -4.50 -15.35 -20.93
CA LYS A 144 -3.21 -16.02 -20.74
C LYS A 144 -2.43 -16.01 -22.03
N ASN A 145 -1.13 -15.82 -21.94
CA ASN A 145 -0.22 -15.76 -23.09
C ASN A 145 -0.73 -14.83 -24.20
N PRO A 146 -0.94 -13.51 -23.89
CA PRO A 146 -1.45 -12.57 -24.86
C PRO A 146 -0.44 -12.30 -25.96
N SER A 147 -0.91 -12.05 -27.19
CA SER A 147 -0.12 -11.32 -28.18
C SER A 147 -0.23 -9.82 -27.91
N TRP A 148 0.81 -9.08 -28.26
CA TRP A 148 0.85 -7.64 -28.08
C TRP A 148 0.93 -6.89 -29.42
N THR A 149 -0.01 -5.99 -29.65
CA THR A 149 0.05 -5.03 -30.76
C THR A 149 0.59 -3.72 -30.21
N PRO A 150 1.82 -3.32 -30.57
CA PRO A 150 2.41 -2.09 -30.09
C PRO A 150 1.56 -0.88 -30.46
N PRO A 151 1.20 0.02 -29.50
CA PRO A 151 0.52 1.26 -29.81
C PRO A 151 1.36 2.19 -30.72
N LYS A 152 0.71 3.10 -31.42
CA LYS A 152 1.40 4.10 -32.26
C LYS A 152 2.43 4.90 -31.46
N SER A 153 2.11 5.28 -30.23
CA SER A 153 2.99 6.00 -29.32
C SER A 153 4.31 5.27 -29.06
N VAL A 154 4.28 3.95 -28.93
CA VAL A 154 5.50 3.11 -28.76
C VAL A 154 6.34 3.15 -30.04
N HIS A 155 5.73 3.03 -31.21
CA HIS A 155 6.45 3.14 -32.49
C HIS A 155 7.08 4.52 -32.70
N GLU A 156 6.38 5.59 -32.29
CA GLU A 156 6.87 6.97 -32.38
C GLU A 156 8.03 7.22 -31.41
N GLU A 157 7.92 6.74 -30.16
CA GLU A 157 8.99 6.84 -29.18
C GLU A 157 10.25 6.12 -29.64
N ARG A 158 10.13 4.86 -30.10
CA ARG A 158 11.27 4.10 -30.62
C ARG A 158 11.94 4.78 -31.80
N ARG A 159 11.15 5.36 -32.72
CA ARG A 159 11.68 6.12 -33.84
C ARG A 159 12.48 7.34 -33.38
N ARG A 160 11.96 8.05 -32.36
CA ARG A 160 12.64 9.20 -31.76
C ARG A 160 13.96 8.80 -31.09
N LEU A 161 14.01 7.61 -30.50
CA LEU A 161 15.21 7.06 -29.85
C LEU A 161 16.19 6.38 -30.82
N GLY A 162 15.85 6.29 -32.13
CA GLY A 162 16.67 5.60 -33.14
C GLY A 162 16.69 4.09 -32.97
N GLU A 163 15.72 3.53 -32.27
CA GLU A 163 15.62 2.08 -32.04
C GLU A 163 14.99 1.36 -33.24
N PRO A 164 15.33 0.07 -33.46
CA PRO A 164 14.73 -0.72 -34.53
C PRO A 164 13.21 -0.81 -34.41
N PRO A 165 12.48 -0.86 -35.55
CA PRO A 165 11.02 -0.97 -35.55
C PRO A 165 10.59 -2.32 -34.94
N LEU A 166 9.46 -2.27 -34.23
CA LEU A 166 8.81 -3.48 -33.73
C LEU A 166 7.97 -4.15 -34.82
N PRO A 167 7.74 -5.47 -34.75
CA PRO A 167 6.77 -6.14 -35.60
C PRO A 167 5.36 -5.59 -35.33
N ALA A 168 4.46 -5.72 -36.28
CA ALA A 168 3.07 -5.29 -36.15
C ALA A 168 2.36 -5.98 -34.96
N VAL A 169 2.72 -7.21 -34.70
CA VAL A 169 2.24 -8.02 -33.54
C VAL A 169 3.41 -8.79 -32.96
N VAL A 170 3.62 -8.66 -31.66
CA VAL A 170 4.57 -9.49 -30.89
C VAL A 170 3.83 -10.70 -30.37
N PRO A 171 4.22 -11.94 -30.74
CA PRO A 171 3.57 -13.15 -30.27
C PRO A 171 3.80 -13.37 -28.75
N PRO A 172 3.07 -14.29 -28.11
CA PRO A 172 3.37 -14.73 -26.74
C PRO A 172 4.81 -15.25 -26.64
N GLY A 173 5.49 -14.94 -25.55
CA GLY A 173 6.86 -15.41 -25.32
C GLY A 173 7.71 -14.43 -24.55
N ARG A 174 9.01 -14.72 -24.48
CA ARG A 174 9.99 -13.95 -23.68
C ARG A 174 10.11 -12.48 -24.07
N ASP A 175 9.90 -12.16 -25.33
CA ASP A 175 10.06 -10.81 -25.88
C ASP A 175 8.75 -9.99 -25.77
N ASN A 176 7.68 -10.60 -25.30
CA ASN A 176 6.40 -9.92 -25.15
C ASN A 176 6.35 -9.09 -23.86
N PRO A 177 6.22 -7.75 -23.95
CA PRO A 177 6.23 -6.87 -22.76
C PRO A 177 5.01 -7.01 -21.87
N LEU A 178 3.94 -7.71 -22.33
CA LEU A 178 2.77 -7.99 -21.49
C LEU A 178 3.00 -9.20 -20.56
N GLY A 179 4.07 -9.96 -20.76
CA GLY A 179 4.28 -11.20 -20.01
C GLY A 179 3.23 -12.25 -20.31
N ALA A 180 3.01 -13.18 -19.37
CA ALA A 180 2.13 -14.33 -19.54
C ALA A 180 0.64 -14.07 -19.22
N HIS A 181 0.29 -12.95 -18.59
CA HIS A 181 -1.08 -12.64 -18.15
C HIS A 181 -1.42 -11.18 -18.39
N ALA A 182 -2.64 -10.93 -18.89
CA ALA A 182 -3.17 -9.59 -19.07
C ALA A 182 -4.67 -9.55 -18.73
N MET A 183 -5.10 -8.50 -18.05
CA MET A 183 -6.49 -8.18 -17.73
C MET A 183 -6.83 -6.82 -18.33
N ARG A 184 -7.85 -6.76 -19.18
CA ARG A 184 -8.25 -5.53 -19.87
C ARG A 184 -9.22 -4.72 -19.04
N LEU A 185 -8.97 -3.42 -18.96
CA LEU A 185 -9.84 -2.44 -18.30
C LEU A 185 -10.81 -1.80 -19.31
N SER A 186 -12.02 -1.44 -18.84
CA SER A 186 -13.06 -0.74 -19.62
C SER A 186 -12.81 0.77 -19.62
N ILE A 187 -11.64 1.19 -20.09
CA ILE A 187 -11.28 2.61 -20.21
C ILE A 187 -11.37 3.00 -21.68
N PRO A 188 -12.15 4.06 -22.05
CA PRO A 188 -12.24 4.56 -23.42
C PRO A 188 -10.90 5.10 -23.95
N GLY A 189 -10.69 5.05 -25.24
CA GLY A 189 -9.56 5.70 -25.91
C GLY A 189 -8.27 4.90 -25.95
N GLY A 190 -8.21 3.70 -25.34
CA GLY A 190 -6.99 2.89 -25.35
C GLY A 190 -7.16 1.45 -24.88
N ALA A 191 -6.10 0.67 -25.01
CA ALA A 191 -6.02 -0.66 -24.44
C ALA A 191 -5.29 -0.58 -23.06
N TYR A 192 -6.01 -0.14 -22.04
CA TYR A 192 -5.47 -0.13 -20.68
C TYR A 192 -5.54 -1.53 -20.06
N LEU A 193 -4.41 -1.96 -19.54
CA LEU A 193 -4.24 -3.33 -19.04
C LEU A 193 -3.62 -3.32 -17.63
N ILE A 194 -3.98 -4.33 -16.85
CA ILE A 194 -3.16 -4.83 -15.74
C ILE A 194 -2.47 -6.08 -16.29
N HIS A 195 -1.13 -6.11 -16.34
CA HIS A 195 -0.40 -7.17 -17.03
C HIS A 195 0.94 -7.47 -16.39
N GLY A 196 1.51 -8.60 -16.76
CA GLY A 196 2.86 -8.98 -16.37
C GLY A 196 3.95 -8.18 -17.09
N THR A 197 5.14 -8.73 -17.13
CA THR A 197 6.27 -8.09 -17.82
C THR A 197 7.34 -9.11 -18.23
N ASN A 198 8.08 -8.75 -19.25
CA ASN A 198 9.36 -9.38 -19.58
C ASN A 198 10.57 -8.63 -19.00
N ASN A 199 10.32 -7.46 -18.39
CA ASN A 199 11.33 -6.66 -17.67
C ASN A 199 10.85 -6.38 -16.24
N PRO A 200 11.07 -7.31 -15.29
CA PRO A 200 10.60 -7.17 -13.90
C PRO A 200 11.35 -6.07 -13.12
N ASP A 201 12.56 -5.71 -13.52
CA ASP A 201 13.40 -4.75 -12.78
C ASP A 201 12.82 -3.34 -12.76
N ALA A 202 11.88 -3.04 -13.66
CA ALA A 202 11.20 -1.75 -13.73
C ALA A 202 9.86 -1.70 -12.98
N VAL A 203 9.49 -2.74 -12.23
CA VAL A 203 8.23 -2.73 -11.45
C VAL A 203 8.33 -1.76 -10.27
N GLY A 204 7.26 -0.96 -10.09
CA GLY A 204 7.23 0.10 -9.07
C GLY A 204 7.79 1.44 -9.55
N MET A 205 7.87 1.65 -10.86
CA MET A 205 8.31 2.90 -11.48
C MET A 205 7.24 3.48 -12.40
N ALA A 206 7.29 4.80 -12.69
CA ALA A 206 6.46 5.47 -13.68
C ALA A 206 7.09 5.34 -15.09
N VAL A 207 6.90 4.20 -15.75
CA VAL A 207 7.61 3.87 -17.01
C VAL A 207 6.72 3.30 -18.10
N THR A 208 5.40 3.19 -17.89
CA THR A 208 4.50 2.58 -18.86
C THR A 208 3.79 3.62 -19.75
N HIS A 209 3.06 3.13 -20.75
CA HIS A 209 2.18 3.96 -21.61
C HIS A 209 0.72 3.89 -21.09
N GLY A 210 0.52 4.05 -19.77
CA GLY A 210 -0.78 4.08 -19.12
C GLY A 210 -1.26 2.74 -18.55
N CYS A 211 -0.62 1.62 -18.91
CA CYS A 211 -0.92 0.31 -18.34
C CYS A 211 -0.32 0.14 -16.94
N LEU A 212 -0.87 -0.81 -16.19
CA LEU A 212 -0.37 -1.22 -14.88
C LEU A 212 0.46 -2.49 -15.03
N ARG A 213 1.78 -2.39 -14.82
CA ARG A 213 2.72 -3.51 -14.97
C ARG A 213 3.05 -4.10 -13.60
N MET A 214 3.00 -5.44 -13.49
CA MET A 214 3.26 -6.20 -12.28
C MET A 214 4.40 -7.19 -12.46
N TYR A 215 4.96 -7.67 -11.36
CA TYR A 215 5.84 -8.84 -11.41
C TYR A 215 5.11 -10.06 -12.02
N PRO A 216 5.82 -10.93 -12.74
CA PRO A 216 5.21 -12.12 -13.38
C PRO A 216 4.48 -13.05 -12.39
N GLU A 217 5.03 -13.24 -11.22
CA GLU A 217 4.46 -14.04 -10.13
C GLU A 217 3.22 -13.40 -9.51
N ASP A 218 3.25 -12.06 -9.33
CA ASP A 218 2.15 -11.30 -8.72
C ASP A 218 0.93 -11.28 -9.63
N ILE A 219 1.12 -10.97 -10.92
CA ILE A 219 0.01 -10.97 -11.88
C ILE A 219 -0.56 -12.37 -12.07
N ALA A 220 0.26 -13.43 -12.03
CA ALA A 220 -0.22 -14.81 -12.13
C ALA A 220 -1.17 -15.13 -10.96
N THR A 221 -0.79 -14.76 -9.73
CA THR A 221 -1.62 -14.92 -8.53
C THR A 221 -2.90 -14.09 -8.61
N LEU A 222 -2.79 -12.80 -8.94
CA LEU A 222 -3.93 -11.90 -9.04
C LEU A 222 -4.90 -12.35 -10.14
N PHE A 223 -4.38 -12.78 -11.28
CA PHE A 223 -5.16 -13.24 -12.41
C PHE A 223 -6.10 -14.39 -12.06
N GLU A 224 -5.67 -15.37 -11.27
CA GLU A 224 -6.50 -16.50 -10.87
C GLU A 224 -7.61 -16.08 -9.88
N ARG A 225 -7.36 -15.09 -9.04
CA ARG A 225 -8.26 -14.65 -7.96
C ARG A 225 -9.33 -13.65 -8.41
N VAL A 226 -9.01 -12.81 -9.40
CA VAL A 226 -9.87 -11.68 -9.80
C VAL A 226 -10.82 -12.11 -10.94
N PRO A 227 -12.15 -12.08 -10.74
CA PRO A 227 -13.11 -12.37 -11.80
C PRO A 227 -13.25 -11.23 -12.81
N VAL A 228 -13.73 -11.55 -14.01
CA VAL A 228 -14.21 -10.54 -14.97
C VAL A 228 -15.41 -9.83 -14.37
N GLY A 229 -15.50 -8.52 -14.58
CA GLY A 229 -16.51 -7.65 -13.97
C GLY A 229 -16.07 -6.99 -12.67
N THR A 230 -14.92 -7.38 -12.10
CA THR A 230 -14.37 -6.73 -10.90
C THR A 230 -14.15 -5.24 -11.14
N THR A 231 -14.63 -4.42 -10.22
CA THR A 231 -14.38 -2.97 -10.20
C THR A 231 -12.91 -2.68 -9.95
N VAL A 232 -12.38 -1.71 -10.68
CA VAL A 232 -11.01 -1.19 -10.51
C VAL A 232 -11.10 0.32 -10.32
N THR A 233 -10.71 0.80 -9.16
CA THR A 233 -10.69 2.22 -8.82
C THR A 233 -9.24 2.71 -8.84
N LEU A 234 -8.98 3.71 -9.66
CA LEU A 234 -7.67 4.35 -9.84
C LEU A 234 -7.72 5.70 -9.12
N ILE A 235 -6.88 5.88 -8.09
CA ILE A 235 -6.84 7.07 -7.25
C ILE A 235 -5.47 7.73 -7.29
N ASP A 236 -5.45 9.03 -6.99
CA ASP A 236 -4.25 9.86 -6.85
C ASP A 236 -4.23 10.43 -5.42
N GLU A 237 -3.87 9.58 -4.45
CA GLU A 237 -3.88 9.92 -3.03
C GLU A 237 -2.46 9.84 -2.46
N PRO A 238 -1.70 10.94 -2.48
CA PRO A 238 -0.35 10.97 -1.95
C PRO A 238 -0.27 11.04 -0.43
N VAL A 239 -1.35 11.45 0.24
CA VAL A 239 -1.43 11.60 1.70
C VAL A 239 -2.51 10.70 2.25
N LYS A 240 -2.12 9.61 2.90
CA LYS A 240 -3.05 8.73 3.60
C LYS A 240 -2.96 9.00 5.10
N MET A 241 -4.11 9.08 5.74
CA MET A 241 -4.22 9.30 7.19
C MET A 241 -5.30 8.41 7.77
N THR A 242 -5.11 8.03 9.03
CA THR A 242 -6.12 7.31 9.81
C THR A 242 -5.98 7.62 11.29
N LYS A 243 -7.06 7.41 12.04
CA LYS A 243 -7.05 7.49 13.51
C LYS A 243 -7.27 6.07 14.07
N ILE A 244 -6.37 5.63 14.95
CA ILE A 244 -6.38 4.29 15.55
C ILE A 244 -6.14 4.47 17.05
N ASP A 245 -7.10 4.06 17.88
CA ASP A 245 -7.01 4.13 19.35
C ASP A 245 -6.58 5.52 19.87
N GLY A 246 -7.07 6.59 19.21
CA GLY A 246 -6.72 7.98 19.54
C GLY A 246 -5.40 8.45 18.94
N GLU A 247 -4.62 7.61 18.30
CA GLU A 247 -3.39 7.98 17.58
C GLU A 247 -3.70 8.39 16.13
N VAL A 248 -3.11 9.49 15.68
CA VAL A 248 -3.18 9.93 14.28
C VAL A 248 -1.95 9.46 13.54
N TRP A 249 -2.18 8.66 12.50
CA TRP A 249 -1.15 8.10 11.64
C TRP A 249 -1.15 8.75 10.27
N LEU A 250 0.03 9.01 9.74
CA LEU A 250 0.28 9.63 8.45
C LEU A 250 1.20 8.76 7.60
N GLU A 251 0.83 8.53 6.34
CA GLU A 251 1.70 7.92 5.32
C GLU A 251 1.71 8.82 4.09
N VAL A 252 2.90 9.15 3.60
CA VAL A 252 3.11 10.11 2.51
C VAL A 252 3.90 9.49 1.38
N HIS A 253 3.39 9.65 0.16
CA HIS A 253 4.04 9.28 -1.09
C HIS A 253 4.25 10.50 -1.97
N PRO A 254 5.36 10.61 -2.72
CA PRO A 254 5.58 11.77 -3.58
C PRO A 254 4.59 11.74 -4.75
N PRO A 255 3.81 12.81 -4.97
CA PRO A 255 3.03 12.98 -6.19
C PRO A 255 3.95 13.00 -7.40
N ILE A 256 3.41 12.65 -8.56
CA ILE A 256 4.13 12.69 -9.83
C ILE A 256 3.56 13.82 -10.67
N ASP A 257 4.40 14.78 -11.05
CA ASP A 257 4.01 15.92 -11.90
C ASP A 257 3.72 15.49 -13.35
N ASP A 258 3.34 16.47 -14.17
CA ASP A 258 3.08 16.26 -15.61
C ASP A 258 4.33 15.84 -16.39
N GLN A 259 5.51 15.97 -15.81
CA GLN A 259 6.78 15.54 -16.39
C GLN A 259 7.27 14.20 -15.84
N GLY A 260 6.46 13.51 -15.03
CA GLY A 260 6.79 12.21 -14.43
C GLY A 260 7.82 12.30 -13.29
N ARG A 261 8.04 13.50 -12.74
CA ARG A 261 8.99 13.71 -11.64
C ARG A 261 8.24 13.68 -10.30
N ALA A 262 8.88 13.13 -9.29
CA ALA A 262 8.41 13.27 -7.92
C ALA A 262 8.44 14.75 -7.50
N VAL A 263 7.34 15.23 -6.94
CA VAL A 263 7.21 16.60 -6.40
C VAL A 263 6.86 16.54 -4.92
N ALA A 264 7.08 17.66 -4.23
CA ALA A 264 6.69 17.77 -2.83
C ALA A 264 5.16 17.74 -2.68
N VAL A 265 4.70 17.15 -1.60
CA VAL A 265 3.28 17.22 -1.19
C VAL A 265 2.98 18.64 -0.74
N SER A 266 1.85 19.18 -1.18
CA SER A 266 1.38 20.52 -0.77
C SER A 266 0.93 20.46 0.69
N LEU A 267 1.27 21.50 1.46
CA LEU A 267 0.82 21.65 2.84
C LEU A 267 -0.71 21.81 2.90
N ASP A 268 -1.30 22.55 1.95
CA ASP A 268 -2.77 22.72 1.86
C ASP A 268 -3.50 21.38 1.72
N LEU A 269 -2.92 20.43 0.94
CA LEU A 269 -3.49 19.09 0.80
C LEU A 269 -3.41 18.32 2.13
N PHE A 270 -2.27 18.40 2.81
CA PHE A 270 -2.09 17.77 4.12
C PHE A 270 -3.10 18.34 5.14
N GLU A 271 -3.20 19.66 5.26
CA GLU A 271 -4.14 20.32 6.18
C GLU A 271 -5.58 19.93 5.87
N ALA A 272 -5.99 19.95 4.60
CA ALA A 272 -7.33 19.53 4.20
C ALA A 272 -7.63 18.05 4.55
N ARG A 273 -6.64 17.16 4.46
CA ARG A 273 -6.79 15.74 4.87
C ARG A 273 -6.86 15.61 6.38
N LEU A 274 -6.05 16.37 7.10
CA LEU A 274 -6.05 16.40 8.56
C LEU A 274 -7.38 16.90 9.09
N ASP A 275 -7.88 18.02 8.60
CA ASP A 275 -9.18 18.59 8.98
C ASP A 275 -10.33 17.61 8.71
N ALA A 276 -10.32 16.96 7.55
CA ALA A 276 -11.31 15.96 7.20
C ALA A 276 -11.28 14.71 8.11
N LEU A 277 -10.09 14.32 8.60
CA LEU A 277 -9.93 13.19 9.52
C LEU A 277 -10.35 13.56 10.94
N LEU A 278 -9.96 14.75 11.42
CA LEU A 278 -10.14 15.13 12.81
C LEU A 278 -11.58 15.58 13.11
N GLY A 279 -12.25 16.28 12.18
CA GLY A 279 -13.57 16.88 12.43
C GLY A 279 -13.55 17.78 13.67
N GLU A 280 -14.34 17.42 14.68
CA GLU A 280 -14.42 18.14 15.96
C GLU A 280 -13.51 17.55 17.06
N SER A 281 -12.72 16.52 16.75
CA SER A 281 -11.81 15.89 17.72
C SER A 281 -10.67 16.82 18.10
N GLU A 282 -10.40 16.96 19.40
CA GLU A 282 -9.23 17.69 19.90
C GLU A 282 -8.00 16.77 19.88
N VAL A 283 -7.03 17.09 19.03
CA VAL A 283 -5.82 16.29 18.82
C VAL A 283 -4.59 17.18 18.96
N VAL A 284 -3.58 16.69 19.66
CA VAL A 284 -2.25 17.33 19.69
C VAL A 284 -1.41 16.73 18.57
N ILE A 285 -1.05 17.56 17.59
CA ILE A 285 -0.21 17.18 16.46
C ILE A 285 1.26 17.49 16.72
N ASN A 286 2.15 16.54 16.49
CA ASN A 286 3.58 16.76 16.42
C ASN A 286 3.95 17.24 15.00
N TRP A 287 3.98 18.56 14.84
CA TRP A 287 4.24 19.21 13.55
C TRP A 287 5.64 18.91 13.01
N ASP A 288 6.64 18.69 13.85
CA ASP A 288 8.01 18.36 13.41
C ASP A 288 8.01 17.03 12.68
N ILE A 289 7.38 16.00 13.24
CA ILE A 289 7.25 14.67 12.61
C ILE A 289 6.39 14.75 11.35
N ALA A 290 5.28 15.49 11.40
CA ALA A 290 4.40 15.64 10.24
C ALA A 290 5.09 16.32 9.05
N LEU A 291 5.80 17.43 9.31
CA LEU A 291 6.54 18.16 8.27
C LEU A 291 7.73 17.35 7.73
N GLU A 292 8.41 16.58 8.59
CA GLU A 292 9.45 15.65 8.14
C GLU A 292 8.87 14.56 7.21
N ALA A 293 7.72 13.97 7.58
CA ALA A 293 7.05 12.97 6.76
C ALA A 293 6.62 13.52 5.40
N LEU A 294 6.11 14.76 5.35
CA LEU A 294 5.73 15.45 4.11
C LEU A 294 6.93 15.73 3.22
N ARG A 295 8.04 16.18 3.80
CA ARG A 295 9.28 16.49 3.06
C ARG A 295 9.92 15.23 2.47
N ASP A 296 10.04 14.18 3.29
CA ASP A 296 10.76 12.96 2.92
C ASP A 296 9.92 12.00 2.10
N ALA A 297 8.59 12.02 2.27
CA ALA A 297 7.59 11.22 1.56
C ALA A 297 7.99 9.74 1.43
N ARG A 298 8.41 9.12 2.54
CA ARG A 298 9.05 7.79 2.56
C ARG A 298 8.08 6.64 2.28
N GLY A 299 6.75 6.87 2.39
CA GLY A 299 5.75 5.82 2.24
C GLY A 299 5.73 4.82 3.38
N ILE A 300 6.15 5.24 4.58
CA ILE A 300 6.04 4.47 5.83
C ILE A 300 5.11 5.23 6.76
N PRO A 301 4.09 4.57 7.33
CA PRO A 301 3.23 5.20 8.34
C PRO A 301 4.03 5.69 9.55
N VAL A 302 3.77 6.91 9.97
CA VAL A 302 4.32 7.51 11.20
C VAL A 302 3.19 8.07 12.05
N MET A 303 3.29 7.92 13.36
CA MET A 303 2.35 8.52 14.30
C MET A 303 2.70 10.00 14.45
N ILE A 304 1.72 10.87 14.18
CA ILE A 304 1.88 12.32 14.17
C ILE A 304 1.05 13.04 15.22
N GLY A 305 0.16 12.35 15.94
CA GLY A 305 -0.66 13.01 16.93
C GLY A 305 -1.42 12.05 17.84
N LEU A 306 -1.93 12.64 18.94
CA LEU A 306 -2.74 11.93 19.94
C LEU A 306 -4.00 12.75 20.26
N GLU A 307 -5.12 12.06 20.31
CA GLU A 307 -6.39 12.64 20.75
C GLU A 307 -6.34 12.94 22.25
N LEU A 308 -6.80 14.13 22.62
CA LEU A 308 -6.97 14.48 24.02
C LEU A 308 -8.19 13.75 24.55
N LEU A 309 -8.00 12.89 25.55
CA LEU A 309 -9.12 12.30 26.28
C LEU A 309 -9.88 13.44 26.96
N SER A 310 -11.14 13.66 26.57
CA SER A 310 -12.02 14.51 27.36
C SER A 310 -12.13 13.91 28.76
N GLU A 311 -11.72 14.64 29.79
CA GLU A 311 -11.98 14.24 31.16
C GLU A 311 -13.49 14.04 31.29
N GLU A 312 -13.94 12.80 31.52
CA GLU A 312 -15.33 12.59 31.96
C GLU A 312 -15.55 13.47 33.20
N PRO A 313 -16.57 14.32 33.24
CA PRO A 313 -16.87 15.11 34.43
C PRO A 313 -17.05 14.11 35.58
N ALA A 314 -16.26 14.29 36.63
CA ALA A 314 -16.32 13.45 37.82
C ALA A 314 -17.79 13.32 38.25
N PRO A 315 -18.27 12.13 38.62
CA PRO A 315 -19.65 11.93 39.03
C PRO A 315 -19.97 12.90 40.15
N THR A 316 -20.87 13.85 39.88
CA THR A 316 -21.37 14.75 40.89
C THR A 316 -22.05 13.90 41.95
N ASP A 317 -21.43 13.83 43.12
CA ASP A 317 -21.96 13.20 44.33
C ASP A 317 -23.23 13.93 44.78
N SER A 318 -24.38 13.54 44.18
CA SER A 318 -25.69 14.03 44.57
C SER A 318 -26.26 13.30 45.79
N ASN A 319 -25.45 13.15 46.84
CA ASN A 319 -25.93 12.54 48.10
C ASN A 319 -25.46 13.33 49.32
N GLN A 320 -25.88 14.61 49.43
CA GLN A 320 -25.86 15.34 50.70
C GLN A 320 -27.12 16.23 50.81
N SER A 321 -28.22 15.63 51.20
CA SER A 321 -29.24 16.29 51.99
C SER A 321 -30.39 15.33 52.25
N GLU A 322 -30.36 14.66 53.38
CA GLU A 322 -31.57 14.29 54.12
C GLU A 322 -31.16 13.51 55.40
N SER A 323 -30.89 14.23 56.45
CA SER A 323 -31.13 13.74 57.81
C SER A 323 -30.94 14.87 58.84
N ASN A 324 -31.95 15.65 59.04
CA ASN A 324 -32.12 16.32 60.35
C ASN A 324 -33.59 16.60 60.57
N GLN A 325 -34.34 15.55 60.95
CA GLN A 325 -35.61 15.74 61.67
C GLN A 325 -35.38 15.36 63.12
N GLY A 326 -35.30 16.39 63.95
CA GLY A 326 -35.18 16.27 65.39
C GLY A 326 -36.43 15.64 66.01
N ASP A 327 -36.19 14.63 66.82
CA ASP A 327 -37.18 14.03 67.73
C ASP A 327 -37.58 15.06 68.82
N VAL A 328 -38.83 15.50 68.78
CA VAL A 328 -39.47 16.25 69.85
C VAL A 328 -40.07 15.24 70.84
N VAL A 329 -39.50 15.15 72.03
CA VAL A 329 -40.05 14.37 73.18
C VAL A 329 -41.14 15.23 73.85
N PRO A 330 -42.38 14.70 74.07
CA PRO A 330 -43.41 15.42 74.81
C PRO A 330 -43.20 15.30 76.32
N PRO A 331 -43.61 16.28 77.14
CA PRO A 331 -43.42 16.27 78.57
C PRO A 331 -44.46 15.38 79.28
N VAL A 332 -43.99 14.59 80.23
CA VAL A 332 -44.80 13.79 81.16
C VAL A 332 -45.32 14.69 82.29
N ASN A 333 -46.62 14.78 82.41
CA ASN A 333 -47.28 15.33 83.55
C ASN A 333 -47.53 14.28 84.60
N GLY A 334 -47.16 14.59 85.86
CA GLY A 334 -47.51 13.89 87.03
C GLY A 334 -47.29 14.77 88.25
#